data_72eb47ad669f888e9a96f9497c7622fe
#
_entry.id   72eb47ad669f888e9a96f9497c7622fe
#
_cell.length_a   1.000
_cell.length_b   1.000
_cell.length_c   1.000
_cell.angle_alpha   90.00
_cell.angle_beta   90.00
_cell.angle_gamma   90.00
#
_symmetry.space_group_name_H-M   'P 1'
#
loop_
_entity.id
_entity.type
_entity.pdbx_description
1 polymer ?
#
loop_
_entity_poly.entity_id
_entity_poly.type
_entity_poly.pdbx_seq_one_letter_code
_entity_poly.pdbx_strand_id
1 'polypeptide(L)'
;MTQPSTELTPHLKRGLAPLYVIEGDESLLVQEMSDELRSRTLQLGYSERQVFTVMGAHFDWSSVLAEFQSMGLFADKQLIELRIPSGKPGKEGAQAIEQLVLLMQSFQEQEQNQGTDLPDKVLLITLPRLDKSSKSSAWHQSLEAAAPIFVVQNIDRSALSNWIVQRLAAQDQRVSAGAQGTQTLQFFVSCVEGNLLAAHQEIQKLALLYPPGELDFEQVQKAVLNVSRFDVFKLSEAVLSGQVTRVQRMLDGLQAEGEAAVLVHFAMTEDIRLLYKIKSSVMAGKALPMVLKEHRVWGAKEKLIERVIGHLSIHVLEKLLQACHRVDGVVKGLKAPNWPENSWMALQQLAFLCAKSCSLSK
;
A
#
# COMPACT_ATOMS: atom_id res chain seq x y z
N MET A 1 1.84 -20.76 -10.61
CA MET A 1 2.37 -20.87 -9.22
C MET A 1 2.71 -19.51 -8.66
N THR A 2 2.21 -19.18 -7.48
CA THR A 2 2.48 -17.90 -6.82
C THR A 2 3.91 -17.86 -6.29
N GLN A 3 4.66 -16.80 -6.63
CA GLN A 3 6.06 -16.61 -6.28
C GLN A 3 6.25 -15.29 -5.51
N PRO A 4 7.24 -15.18 -4.60
CA PRO A 4 7.57 -13.89 -4.00
C PRO A 4 8.17 -12.94 -5.05
N SER A 5 8.06 -11.63 -4.80
CA SER A 5 8.57 -10.58 -5.70
C SER A 5 10.08 -10.73 -6.01
N THR A 6 10.85 -11.27 -5.08
CA THR A 6 12.30 -11.52 -5.24
C THR A 6 12.65 -12.54 -6.33
N GLU A 7 11.70 -13.34 -6.78
CA GLU A 7 11.91 -14.36 -7.81
C GLU A 7 11.75 -13.83 -9.25
N LEU A 8 11.33 -12.57 -9.45
CA LEU A 8 11.15 -12.01 -10.79
C LEU A 8 12.48 -11.93 -11.56
N THR A 9 13.51 -11.33 -10.98
CA THR A 9 14.84 -11.20 -11.61
C THR A 9 15.44 -12.55 -12.00
N PRO A 10 15.49 -13.56 -11.11
CA PRO A 10 15.93 -14.91 -11.49
C PRO A 10 15.08 -15.54 -12.59
N HIS A 11 13.75 -15.30 -12.57
CA HIS A 11 12.83 -15.81 -13.60
C HIS A 11 13.14 -15.21 -14.97
N LEU A 12 13.26 -13.88 -15.06
CA LEU A 12 13.55 -13.16 -16.30
C LEU A 12 14.92 -13.50 -16.91
N LYS A 13 15.88 -13.93 -16.08
CA LYS A 13 17.19 -14.42 -16.55
C LYS A 13 17.11 -15.78 -17.23
N ARG A 14 16.15 -16.63 -16.84
CA ARG A 14 15.95 -17.97 -17.42
C ARG A 14 15.21 -17.94 -18.76
N GLY A 15 14.39 -16.95 -18.97
CA GLY A 15 13.58 -16.78 -20.18
C GLY A 15 12.43 -15.85 -19.95
N LEU A 16 11.63 -15.61 -21.01
CA LEU A 16 10.45 -14.76 -20.98
C LEU A 16 9.20 -15.62 -21.14
N ALA A 17 8.26 -15.51 -20.21
CA ALA A 17 6.96 -16.13 -20.34
C ALA A 17 6.01 -15.22 -21.15
N PRO A 18 5.01 -15.76 -21.86
CA PRO A 18 4.06 -14.95 -22.59
C PRO A 18 3.11 -14.15 -21.71
N LEU A 19 2.90 -14.59 -20.46
CA LEU A 19 1.97 -13.97 -19.51
C LEU A 19 2.62 -13.83 -18.15
N TYR A 20 2.49 -12.64 -17.54
CA TYR A 20 2.94 -12.29 -16.21
C TYR A 20 1.82 -11.68 -15.40
N VAL A 21 1.76 -11.98 -14.12
CA VAL A 21 0.84 -11.34 -13.17
C VAL A 21 1.63 -10.79 -11.99
N ILE A 22 1.42 -9.51 -11.65
CA ILE A 22 1.98 -8.88 -10.45
C ILE A 22 0.81 -8.47 -9.55
N GLU A 23 0.77 -9.04 -8.34
CA GLU A 23 -0.24 -8.73 -7.32
C GLU A 23 0.37 -7.99 -6.14
N GLY A 24 -0.21 -6.85 -5.72
CA GLY A 24 0.20 -6.17 -4.50
C GLY A 24 -0.39 -4.78 -4.35
N ASP A 25 -0.37 -4.29 -3.10
CA ASP A 25 -0.89 -2.97 -2.74
C ASP A 25 0.23 -1.91 -2.63
N GLU A 26 1.50 -2.34 -2.59
CA GLU A 26 2.64 -1.42 -2.52
C GLU A 26 3.01 -0.94 -3.92
N SER A 27 2.51 0.25 -4.27
CA SER A 27 2.59 0.81 -5.62
C SER A 27 4.02 0.96 -6.14
N LEU A 28 4.97 1.36 -5.29
CA LEU A 28 6.38 1.48 -5.67
C LEU A 28 6.94 0.14 -6.14
N LEU A 29 6.75 -0.91 -5.35
CA LEU A 29 7.33 -2.22 -5.65
C LEU A 29 6.65 -2.87 -6.87
N VAL A 30 5.33 -2.69 -7.03
CA VAL A 30 4.61 -3.13 -8.24
C VAL A 30 5.14 -2.41 -9.47
N GLN A 31 5.41 -1.10 -9.36
CA GLN A 31 5.98 -0.31 -10.45
C GLN A 31 7.41 -0.77 -10.79
N GLU A 32 8.28 -0.94 -9.80
CA GLU A 32 9.66 -1.41 -10.00
C GLU A 32 9.72 -2.77 -10.69
N MET A 33 8.87 -3.72 -10.27
CA MET A 33 8.78 -5.02 -10.93
C MET A 33 8.27 -4.90 -12.37
N SER A 34 7.29 -4.02 -12.61
CA SER A 34 6.81 -3.76 -13.95
C SER A 34 7.89 -3.13 -14.83
N ASP A 35 8.69 -2.20 -14.27
CA ASP A 35 9.81 -1.56 -14.97
C ASP A 35 10.95 -2.54 -15.27
N GLU A 36 11.21 -3.49 -14.38
CA GLU A 36 12.16 -4.57 -14.62
C GLU A 36 11.74 -5.45 -15.80
N LEU A 37 10.45 -5.86 -15.84
CA LEU A 37 9.90 -6.61 -16.96
C LEU A 37 9.97 -5.81 -18.27
N ARG A 38 9.59 -4.52 -18.25
CA ARG A 38 9.68 -3.60 -19.40
C ARG A 38 11.11 -3.48 -19.93
N SER A 39 12.06 -3.29 -19.02
CA SER A 39 13.47 -3.22 -19.39
C SER A 39 13.94 -4.51 -20.05
N ARG A 40 13.54 -5.66 -19.50
CA ARG A 40 13.89 -6.96 -20.05
C ARG A 40 13.25 -7.21 -21.42
N THR A 41 11.97 -6.90 -21.58
CA THR A 41 11.29 -7.05 -22.88
C THR A 41 11.88 -6.13 -23.94
N LEU A 42 12.19 -4.87 -23.59
CA LEU A 42 12.85 -3.93 -24.49
C LEU A 42 14.22 -4.45 -24.97
N GLN A 43 15.04 -5.02 -24.06
CA GLN A 43 16.33 -5.64 -24.42
C GLN A 43 16.17 -6.83 -25.38
N LEU A 44 15.02 -7.51 -25.37
CA LEU A 44 14.70 -8.65 -26.24
C LEU A 44 13.98 -8.26 -27.53
N GLY A 45 13.87 -6.94 -27.80
CA GLY A 45 13.34 -6.41 -29.05
C GLY A 45 11.84 -6.11 -29.05
N TYR A 46 11.16 -6.08 -27.89
CA TYR A 46 9.77 -5.66 -27.80
C TYR A 46 9.71 -4.13 -27.83
N SER A 47 9.63 -3.57 -29.02
CA SER A 47 9.65 -2.12 -29.27
C SER A 47 8.30 -1.46 -29.08
N GLU A 48 7.22 -2.20 -29.28
CA GLU A 48 5.87 -1.71 -29.08
C GLU A 48 5.33 -2.00 -27.69
N ARG A 49 4.64 -1.02 -27.11
CA ARG A 49 4.01 -1.14 -25.80
C ARG A 49 2.62 -0.54 -25.81
N GLN A 50 1.62 -1.35 -25.46
CA GLN A 50 0.24 -0.90 -25.31
C GLN A 50 -0.20 -1.04 -23.83
N VAL A 51 -0.92 -0.04 -23.31
CA VAL A 51 -1.37 -0.03 -21.90
C VAL A 51 -2.87 0.16 -21.84
N PHE A 52 -3.54 -0.77 -21.18
CA PHE A 52 -4.96 -0.71 -20.88
C PHE A 52 -5.15 -0.58 -19.35
N THR A 53 -6.02 0.33 -18.93
CA THR A 53 -6.37 0.50 -17.51
C THR A 53 -7.86 0.38 -17.33
N VAL A 54 -8.29 -0.60 -16.55
CA VAL A 54 -9.71 -0.87 -16.27
C VAL A 54 -10.24 0.17 -15.29
N MET A 55 -10.90 1.20 -15.81
CA MET A 55 -11.50 2.30 -15.05
C MET A 55 -13.03 2.12 -14.99
N GLY A 56 -13.51 1.31 -14.05
CA GLY A 56 -14.96 1.14 -13.81
C GLY A 56 -15.64 0.06 -14.66
N ALA A 57 -17.00 0.05 -14.60
CA ALA A 57 -17.82 -1.03 -15.13
C ALA A 57 -17.99 -1.04 -16.67
N HIS A 58 -17.68 0.08 -17.34
CA HIS A 58 -17.88 0.25 -18.79
C HIS A 58 -16.57 0.19 -19.58
N PHE A 59 -15.59 -0.53 -19.08
CA PHE A 59 -14.34 -0.72 -19.79
C PHE A 59 -14.55 -1.62 -21.01
N ASP A 60 -14.04 -1.18 -22.17
CA ASP A 60 -14.15 -1.94 -23.41
C ASP A 60 -13.11 -3.07 -23.46
N TRP A 61 -13.53 -4.27 -23.04
CA TRP A 61 -12.70 -5.47 -23.08
C TRP A 61 -12.43 -5.98 -24.48
N SER A 62 -13.28 -5.61 -25.47
CA SER A 62 -13.07 -6.01 -26.86
C SER A 62 -11.83 -5.38 -27.45
N SER A 63 -11.47 -4.17 -27.03
CA SER A 63 -10.24 -3.49 -27.46
C SER A 63 -8.97 -4.25 -27.04
N VAL A 64 -8.96 -4.84 -25.84
CA VAL A 64 -7.84 -5.66 -25.37
C VAL A 64 -7.74 -6.94 -26.18
N LEU A 65 -8.86 -7.63 -26.40
CA LEU A 65 -8.88 -8.87 -27.18
C LEU A 65 -8.48 -8.63 -28.64
N ALA A 66 -8.93 -7.53 -29.24
CA ALA A 66 -8.56 -7.14 -30.60
C ALA A 66 -7.05 -6.91 -30.77
N GLU A 67 -6.38 -6.34 -29.74
CA GLU A 67 -4.93 -6.14 -29.76
C GLU A 67 -4.16 -7.47 -29.86
N PHE A 68 -4.67 -8.54 -29.23
CA PHE A 68 -4.07 -9.88 -29.36
C PHE A 68 -4.37 -10.56 -30.68
N GLN A 69 -5.50 -10.25 -31.30
CA GLN A 69 -5.91 -10.83 -32.57
C GLN A 69 -5.31 -10.08 -33.80
N SER A 70 -4.86 -8.84 -33.59
CA SER A 70 -4.21 -8.08 -34.66
C SER A 70 -2.85 -8.70 -34.97
N MET A 71 -2.63 -9.11 -36.23
CA MET A 71 -1.30 -9.37 -36.72
C MET A 71 -0.64 -8.02 -36.96
N GLY A 72 0.44 -7.72 -36.24
CA GLY A 72 1.25 -6.54 -36.55
C GLY A 72 1.69 -6.58 -38.02
N LEU A 73 1.46 -5.50 -38.75
CA LEU A 73 1.85 -5.41 -40.15
C LEU A 73 3.38 -5.55 -40.37
N PHE A 74 4.16 -5.45 -39.31
CA PHE A 74 5.63 -5.43 -39.35
C PHE A 74 6.28 -6.50 -38.41
N ALA A 75 5.53 -7.48 -37.92
CA ALA A 75 6.03 -8.56 -37.04
C ALA A 75 6.82 -8.05 -35.81
N ASP A 76 6.45 -6.90 -35.29
CA ASP A 76 7.13 -6.32 -34.13
C ASP A 76 6.66 -6.98 -32.82
N LYS A 77 7.63 -7.37 -31.98
CA LYS A 77 7.37 -7.91 -30.65
C LYS A 77 6.73 -6.84 -29.77
N GLN A 78 5.64 -7.20 -29.08
CA GLN A 78 4.81 -6.26 -28.34
C GLN A 78 4.65 -6.63 -26.88
N LEU A 79 4.79 -5.64 -25.96
CA LEU A 79 4.39 -5.74 -24.56
C LEU A 79 3.00 -5.11 -24.37
N ILE A 80 2.05 -5.89 -23.89
CA ILE A 80 0.70 -5.42 -23.56
C ILE A 80 0.57 -5.41 -22.02
N GLU A 81 0.19 -4.26 -21.46
CA GLU A 81 -0.07 -4.11 -20.03
C GLU A 81 -1.55 -3.94 -19.76
N LEU A 82 -2.10 -4.78 -18.92
CA LEU A 82 -3.48 -4.70 -18.44
C LEU A 82 -3.48 -4.39 -16.95
N ARG A 83 -3.91 -3.19 -16.58
CA ARG A 83 -3.98 -2.75 -15.18
C ARG A 83 -5.42 -2.83 -14.69
N ILE A 84 -5.64 -3.53 -13.58
CA ILE A 84 -6.96 -3.66 -12.95
C ILE A 84 -6.89 -3.14 -11.51
N PRO A 85 -6.89 -1.80 -11.29
CA PRO A 85 -6.67 -1.20 -9.96
C PRO A 85 -7.71 -1.61 -8.91
N SER A 86 -8.92 -1.95 -9.34
CA SER A 86 -9.99 -2.42 -8.44
C SER A 86 -9.82 -3.88 -7.99
N GLY A 87 -8.99 -4.68 -8.68
CA GLY A 87 -8.93 -6.13 -8.53
C GLY A 87 -10.22 -6.87 -8.92
N LYS A 88 -11.17 -6.17 -9.53
CA LYS A 88 -12.49 -6.70 -9.90
C LYS A 88 -12.78 -6.41 -11.38
N PRO A 89 -12.49 -7.35 -12.27
CA PRO A 89 -12.69 -7.15 -13.70
C PRO A 89 -14.18 -7.08 -14.12
N GLY A 90 -15.09 -7.50 -13.24
CA GLY A 90 -16.51 -7.67 -13.59
C GLY A 90 -16.77 -8.93 -14.39
N LYS A 91 -18.02 -9.16 -14.81
CA LYS A 91 -18.41 -10.38 -15.53
C LYS A 91 -17.77 -10.46 -16.92
N GLU A 92 -17.85 -9.37 -17.68
CA GLU A 92 -17.24 -9.29 -19.02
C GLU A 92 -15.72 -9.41 -18.95
N GLY A 93 -15.10 -8.74 -17.97
CA GLY A 93 -13.66 -8.82 -17.77
C GLY A 93 -13.16 -10.18 -17.33
N ALA A 94 -13.93 -10.90 -16.51
CA ALA A 94 -13.60 -12.28 -16.15
C ALA A 94 -13.55 -13.17 -17.40
N GLN A 95 -14.56 -13.08 -18.26
CA GLN A 95 -14.61 -13.81 -19.53
C GLN A 95 -13.47 -13.40 -20.48
N ALA A 96 -13.19 -12.12 -20.57
CA ALA A 96 -12.09 -11.61 -21.41
C ALA A 96 -10.71 -12.10 -20.94
N ILE A 97 -10.48 -12.12 -19.62
CA ILE A 97 -9.22 -12.64 -19.05
C ILE A 97 -9.07 -14.14 -19.34
N GLU A 98 -10.13 -14.93 -19.18
CA GLU A 98 -10.11 -16.36 -19.52
C GLU A 98 -9.81 -16.59 -21.00
N GLN A 99 -10.39 -15.77 -21.90
CA GLN A 99 -10.09 -15.82 -23.33
C GLN A 99 -8.63 -15.41 -23.63
N LEU A 100 -8.11 -14.36 -22.98
CA LEU A 100 -6.71 -13.94 -23.12
C LEU A 100 -5.74 -15.06 -22.72
N VAL A 101 -6.02 -15.76 -21.62
CA VAL A 101 -5.22 -16.92 -21.18
C VAL A 101 -5.19 -18.00 -22.25
N LEU A 102 -6.34 -18.36 -22.82
CA LEU A 102 -6.41 -19.37 -23.88
C LEU A 102 -5.64 -18.93 -25.14
N LEU A 103 -5.77 -17.66 -25.54
CA LEU A 103 -5.00 -17.09 -26.65
C LEU A 103 -3.50 -17.16 -26.40
N MET A 104 -3.04 -16.80 -25.21
CA MET A 104 -1.63 -16.86 -24.86
C MET A 104 -1.07 -18.29 -24.87
N GLN A 105 -1.83 -19.25 -24.41
CA GLN A 105 -1.46 -20.68 -24.46
C GLN A 105 -1.36 -21.18 -25.91
N SER A 106 -2.32 -20.83 -26.77
CA SER A 106 -2.27 -21.23 -28.17
C SER A 106 -1.08 -20.62 -28.93
N PHE A 107 -0.73 -19.38 -28.64
CA PHE A 107 0.49 -18.76 -29.20
C PHE A 107 1.74 -19.47 -28.76
N GLN A 108 1.86 -19.79 -27.47
CA GLN A 108 3.01 -20.52 -26.94
C GLN A 108 3.20 -21.90 -27.58
N GLU A 109 2.11 -22.64 -27.84
CA GLU A 109 2.16 -23.92 -28.54
C GLU A 109 2.61 -23.77 -29.99
N GLN A 110 2.15 -22.72 -30.70
CA GLN A 110 2.55 -22.45 -32.08
C GLN A 110 4.03 -22.05 -32.19
N GLU A 111 4.52 -21.22 -31.28
CA GLU A 111 5.92 -20.77 -31.23
C GLU A 111 6.89 -21.91 -30.94
N GLN A 112 6.55 -22.80 -29.99
CA GLN A 112 7.32 -24.02 -29.70
C GLN A 112 7.43 -24.92 -30.94
N ASN A 113 6.36 -25.04 -31.72
CA ASN A 113 6.37 -25.84 -32.95
C ASN A 113 7.20 -25.19 -34.06
N GLN A 114 7.40 -23.87 -34.03
CA GLN A 114 8.21 -23.11 -35.00
C GLN A 114 9.69 -22.96 -34.56
N GLY A 115 10.04 -23.42 -33.36
CA GLY A 115 11.40 -23.34 -32.83
C GLY A 115 11.81 -21.93 -32.40
N THR A 116 10.87 -21.06 -32.10
CA THR A 116 11.12 -19.73 -31.55
C THR A 116 11.06 -19.80 -30.02
N ASP A 117 12.13 -19.34 -29.35
CA ASP A 117 12.23 -19.36 -27.90
C ASP A 117 11.53 -18.17 -27.19
N LEU A 118 11.03 -17.19 -27.94
CA LEU A 118 10.46 -15.96 -27.41
C LEU A 118 9.08 -15.67 -28.01
N PRO A 119 8.06 -15.39 -27.20
CA PRO A 119 6.72 -15.06 -27.68
C PRO A 119 6.71 -13.71 -28.43
N ASP A 120 5.88 -13.59 -29.47
CA ASP A 120 5.71 -12.32 -30.19
C ASP A 120 4.99 -11.27 -29.34
N LYS A 121 4.10 -11.71 -28.45
CA LYS A 121 3.38 -10.82 -27.52
C LYS A 121 3.55 -11.28 -26.07
N VAL A 122 3.84 -10.33 -25.19
CA VAL A 122 3.92 -10.53 -23.75
C VAL A 122 2.80 -9.74 -23.08
N LEU A 123 2.01 -10.40 -22.24
CA LEU A 123 0.96 -9.77 -21.45
C LEU A 123 1.43 -9.63 -19.98
N LEU A 124 1.40 -8.40 -19.47
CA LEU A 124 1.58 -8.10 -18.07
C LEU A 124 0.25 -7.67 -17.46
N ILE A 125 -0.26 -8.41 -16.48
CA ILE A 125 -1.43 -8.03 -15.69
C ILE A 125 -0.99 -7.52 -14.32
N THR A 126 -1.44 -6.33 -13.92
CA THR A 126 -1.20 -5.81 -12.57
C THR A 126 -2.50 -5.72 -11.78
N LEU A 127 -2.49 -6.25 -10.56
CA LEU A 127 -3.63 -6.38 -9.66
C LEU A 127 -3.26 -5.87 -8.25
N PRO A 128 -4.20 -5.30 -7.48
CA PRO A 128 -4.01 -5.14 -6.06
C PRO A 128 -4.03 -6.50 -5.36
N ARG A 129 -3.74 -6.53 -4.09
CA ARG A 129 -3.91 -7.73 -3.28
C ARG A 129 -5.37 -8.19 -3.28
N LEU A 130 -5.60 -9.39 -3.76
CA LEU A 130 -6.95 -9.95 -3.89
C LEU A 130 -7.41 -10.61 -2.57
N ASP A 131 -8.70 -10.50 -2.30
CA ASP A 131 -9.36 -11.26 -1.23
C ASP A 131 -9.54 -12.74 -1.60
N LYS A 132 -9.93 -13.57 -0.62
CA LYS A 132 -10.12 -15.02 -0.85
C LYS A 132 -11.17 -15.33 -1.91
N SER A 133 -12.24 -14.52 -1.99
CA SER A 133 -13.32 -14.75 -2.96
C SER A 133 -12.85 -14.46 -4.38
N SER A 134 -12.10 -13.40 -4.58
CA SER A 134 -11.50 -13.06 -5.88
C SER A 134 -10.47 -14.10 -6.31
N LYS A 135 -9.64 -14.60 -5.38
CA LYS A 135 -8.67 -15.67 -5.67
C LYS A 135 -9.30 -17.03 -6.02
N SER A 136 -10.48 -17.30 -5.50
CA SER A 136 -11.23 -18.53 -5.84
C SER A 136 -12.07 -18.41 -7.11
N SER A 137 -12.10 -17.27 -7.77
CA SER A 137 -12.84 -17.08 -9.02
C SER A 137 -12.17 -17.79 -10.21
N ALA A 138 -12.96 -18.20 -11.21
CA ALA A 138 -12.47 -18.93 -12.39
C ALA A 138 -11.40 -18.16 -13.15
N TRP A 139 -11.59 -16.84 -13.35
CA TRP A 139 -10.64 -16.00 -14.07
C TRP A 139 -9.27 -15.93 -13.37
N HIS A 140 -9.24 -15.88 -12.01
CA HIS A 140 -7.96 -15.86 -11.30
C HIS A 140 -7.28 -17.23 -11.30
N GLN A 141 -8.07 -18.30 -11.16
CA GLN A 141 -7.54 -19.67 -11.26
C GLN A 141 -6.96 -19.94 -12.65
N SER A 142 -7.58 -19.44 -13.72
CA SER A 142 -7.02 -19.55 -15.07
C SER A 142 -5.68 -18.85 -15.21
N LEU A 143 -5.52 -17.64 -14.63
CA LEU A 143 -4.23 -16.95 -14.56
C LEU A 143 -3.20 -17.74 -13.77
N GLU A 144 -3.57 -18.29 -12.60
CA GLU A 144 -2.67 -19.06 -11.74
C GLU A 144 -2.18 -20.36 -12.42
N ALA A 145 -3.00 -20.96 -13.26
CA ALA A 145 -2.63 -22.14 -14.03
C ALA A 145 -1.69 -21.82 -15.21
N ALA A 146 -1.83 -20.64 -15.82
CA ALA A 146 -1.14 -20.28 -17.07
C ALA A 146 0.09 -19.39 -16.89
N ALA A 147 0.21 -18.66 -15.77
CA ALA A 147 1.21 -17.62 -15.59
C ALA A 147 1.97 -17.73 -14.26
N PRO A 148 3.23 -17.27 -14.20
CA PRO A 148 3.86 -16.95 -12.94
C PRO A 148 3.17 -15.72 -12.32
N ILE A 149 2.69 -15.86 -11.09
CA ILE A 149 2.12 -14.77 -10.29
C ILE A 149 3.12 -14.33 -9.26
N PHE A 150 3.60 -13.09 -9.35
CA PHE A 150 4.52 -12.49 -8.41
C PHE A 150 3.75 -11.66 -7.39
N VAL A 151 3.90 -12.00 -6.11
CA VAL A 151 3.20 -11.29 -5.03
C VAL A 151 4.14 -10.31 -4.33
N VAL A 152 3.77 -9.04 -4.38
CA VAL A 152 4.43 -7.97 -3.66
C VAL A 152 3.91 -7.91 -2.23
N GLN A 153 4.80 -8.05 -1.28
CA GLN A 153 4.48 -7.93 0.14
C GLN A 153 4.67 -6.47 0.59
N ASN A 154 3.76 -6.01 1.44
CA ASN A 154 3.92 -4.70 2.08
C ASN A 154 5.12 -4.73 3.02
N ILE A 155 5.91 -3.68 2.99
CA ILE A 155 7.02 -3.48 3.91
C ILE A 155 6.47 -2.84 5.19
N ASP A 156 6.43 -3.60 6.25
CA ASP A 156 6.02 -3.11 7.56
C ASP A 156 7.12 -2.27 8.22
N ARG A 157 6.78 -1.62 9.34
CA ARG A 157 7.74 -0.78 10.08
C ARG A 157 8.99 -1.54 10.49
N SER A 158 8.88 -2.82 10.83
CA SER A 158 10.00 -3.64 11.30
C SER A 158 11.01 -3.92 10.17
N ALA A 159 10.52 -4.12 8.95
CA ALA A 159 11.32 -4.37 7.76
C ALA A 159 11.84 -3.07 7.10
N LEU A 160 11.20 -1.92 7.36
CA LEU A 160 11.49 -0.65 6.68
C LEU A 160 12.94 -0.18 6.90
N SER A 161 13.49 -0.35 8.11
CA SER A 161 14.88 -0.01 8.39
C SER A 161 15.86 -0.76 7.48
N ASN A 162 15.68 -2.07 7.35
CA ASN A 162 16.52 -2.90 6.49
C ASN A 162 16.34 -2.55 5.02
N TRP A 163 15.12 -2.25 4.59
CA TRP A 163 14.84 -1.81 3.23
C TRP A 163 15.56 -0.50 2.90
N ILE A 164 15.53 0.51 3.82
CA ILE A 164 16.28 1.77 3.66
C ILE A 164 17.78 1.50 3.55
N VAL A 165 18.34 0.68 4.42
CA VAL A 165 19.77 0.33 4.39
C VAL A 165 20.16 -0.30 3.06
N GLN A 166 19.36 -1.24 2.55
CA GLN A 166 19.62 -1.89 1.24
C GLN A 166 19.57 -0.87 0.09
N ARG A 167 18.61 0.07 0.13
CA ARG A 167 18.49 1.11 -0.89
C ARG A 167 19.63 2.12 -0.85
N LEU A 168 20.06 2.54 0.33
CA LEU A 168 21.26 3.39 0.47
C LEU A 168 22.51 2.67 -0.04
N ALA A 169 22.67 1.39 0.31
CA ALA A 169 23.80 0.59 -0.17
C ALA A 169 23.82 0.44 -1.70
N ALA A 170 22.67 0.36 -2.35
CA ALA A 170 22.57 0.29 -3.82
C ALA A 170 23.06 1.55 -4.55
N GLN A 171 23.22 2.66 -3.83
CA GLN A 171 23.80 3.93 -4.32
C GLN A 171 25.12 4.27 -3.62
N ASP A 172 25.81 3.27 -3.07
CA ASP A 172 27.09 3.40 -2.37
C ASP A 172 27.06 4.34 -1.15
N GLN A 173 25.89 4.51 -0.54
CA GLN A 173 25.71 5.28 0.68
C GLN A 173 25.35 4.38 1.86
N ARG A 174 25.69 4.80 3.08
CA ARG A 174 25.36 4.12 4.32
C ARG A 174 25.22 5.13 5.47
N VAL A 175 24.45 4.79 6.48
CA VAL A 175 24.45 5.54 7.74
C VAL A 175 25.63 5.12 8.60
N SER A 176 26.06 6.00 9.53
CA SER A 176 27.12 5.73 10.49
C SER A 176 26.90 4.43 11.27
N ALA A 177 27.96 3.76 11.67
CA ALA A 177 27.85 2.57 12.49
C ALA A 177 27.46 2.88 13.96
N GLY A 178 26.91 1.90 14.68
CA GLY A 178 26.64 1.98 16.10
C GLY A 178 25.36 2.77 16.46
N ALA A 179 25.35 3.38 17.64
CA ALA A 179 24.16 4.05 18.20
C ALA A 179 23.68 5.23 17.34
N GLN A 180 24.59 6.01 16.78
CA GLN A 180 24.27 7.17 15.93
C GLN A 180 23.57 6.73 14.63
N GLY A 181 24.06 5.70 13.96
CA GLY A 181 23.39 5.16 12.77
C GLY A 181 22.02 4.57 13.07
N THR A 182 21.89 3.89 14.22
CA THR A 182 20.58 3.40 14.68
C THR A 182 19.60 4.55 14.89
N GLN A 183 20.04 5.65 15.52
CA GLN A 183 19.23 6.84 15.71
C GLN A 183 18.83 7.48 14.37
N THR A 184 19.76 7.59 13.43
CA THR A 184 19.54 8.13 12.08
C THR A 184 18.49 7.31 11.33
N LEU A 185 18.60 5.98 11.35
CA LEU A 185 17.62 5.09 10.72
C LEU A 185 16.25 5.19 11.38
N GLN A 186 16.19 5.22 12.72
CA GLN A 186 14.93 5.39 13.43
C GLN A 186 14.25 6.72 13.11
N PHE A 187 15.03 7.79 13.00
CA PHE A 187 14.53 9.09 12.54
C PHE A 187 14.00 8.99 11.11
N PHE A 188 14.76 8.44 10.18
CA PHE A 188 14.34 8.28 8.78
C PHE A 188 13.05 7.46 8.70
N VAL A 189 13.01 6.27 9.32
CA VAL A 189 11.79 5.44 9.39
C VAL A 189 10.61 6.22 9.93
N SER A 190 10.81 7.02 10.98
CA SER A 190 9.71 7.80 11.57
C SER A 190 9.14 8.87 10.65
N CYS A 191 9.93 9.35 9.69
CA CYS A 191 9.50 10.37 8.72
C CYS A 191 8.78 9.77 7.50
N VAL A 192 9.14 8.53 7.09
CA VAL A 192 8.63 7.92 5.85
C VAL A 192 7.73 6.72 6.08
N GLU A 193 7.46 6.37 7.33
CA GLU A 193 6.61 5.23 7.68
C GLU A 193 5.25 5.32 7.00
N GLY A 194 4.91 4.25 6.25
CA GLY A 194 3.65 4.17 5.53
C GLY A 194 3.63 4.80 4.16
N ASN A 195 4.74 5.37 3.72
CA ASN A 195 4.87 5.89 2.36
C ASN A 195 6.23 5.44 1.77
N LEU A 196 6.25 4.24 1.20
CA LEU A 196 7.48 3.67 0.65
C LEU A 196 7.99 4.47 -0.57
N LEU A 197 7.08 5.05 -1.35
CA LEU A 197 7.45 5.92 -2.47
C LEU A 197 8.18 7.17 -1.98
N ALA A 198 7.69 7.80 -0.91
CA ALA A 198 8.39 8.92 -0.29
C ALA A 198 9.76 8.50 0.26
N ALA A 199 9.85 7.34 0.92
CA ALA A 199 11.13 6.79 1.38
C ALA A 199 12.12 6.65 0.22
N HIS A 200 11.67 6.11 -0.91
CA HIS A 200 12.49 5.96 -2.12
C HIS A 200 12.96 7.31 -2.68
N GLN A 201 12.05 8.28 -2.79
CA GLN A 201 12.38 9.63 -3.27
C GLN A 201 13.41 10.32 -2.37
N GLU A 202 13.29 10.16 -1.06
CA GLU A 202 14.27 10.73 -0.12
C GLU A 202 15.63 10.06 -0.22
N ILE A 203 15.67 8.76 -0.40
CA ILE A 203 16.91 8.03 -0.65
C ILE A 203 17.57 8.53 -1.95
N GLN A 204 16.81 8.68 -3.03
CA GLN A 204 17.33 9.24 -4.29
C GLN A 204 17.83 10.67 -4.12
N LYS A 205 17.11 11.50 -3.36
CA LYS A 205 17.54 12.86 -3.06
C LYS A 205 18.85 12.90 -2.27
N LEU A 206 19.04 11.98 -1.33
CA LEU A 206 20.33 11.85 -0.62
C LEU A 206 21.49 11.57 -1.59
N ALA A 207 21.29 10.72 -2.61
CA ALA A 207 22.30 10.49 -3.63
C ALA A 207 22.65 11.74 -4.47
N LEU A 208 21.66 12.61 -4.69
CA LEU A 208 21.89 13.87 -5.42
C LEU A 208 22.56 14.94 -4.57
N LEU A 209 22.31 14.96 -3.25
CA LEU A 209 22.83 15.98 -2.35
C LEU A 209 24.20 15.65 -1.77
N TYR A 210 24.53 14.37 -1.63
CA TYR A 210 25.73 13.92 -0.95
C TYR A 210 26.45 12.84 -1.76
N PRO A 211 27.80 12.86 -1.77
CA PRO A 211 28.58 11.84 -2.50
C PRO A 211 28.39 10.44 -1.87
N PRO A 212 28.78 9.37 -2.60
CA PRO A 212 28.90 8.04 -2.01
C PRO A 212 29.71 8.04 -0.70
N GLY A 213 29.28 7.26 0.28
CA GLY A 213 29.96 7.19 1.57
C GLY A 213 29.01 7.20 2.75
N GLU A 214 29.50 7.69 3.87
CA GLU A 214 28.75 7.71 5.13
C GLU A 214 27.92 8.99 5.25
N LEU A 215 26.65 8.82 5.62
CA LEU A 215 25.69 9.87 5.88
C LEU A 215 25.55 10.06 7.38
N ASP A 216 25.74 11.28 7.86
CA ASP A 216 25.50 11.64 9.24
C ASP A 216 24.03 12.00 9.51
N PHE A 217 23.70 12.19 10.80
CA PHE A 217 22.34 12.50 11.22
C PHE A 217 21.84 13.84 10.65
N GLU A 218 22.70 14.88 10.61
CA GLU A 218 22.30 16.20 10.09
C GLU A 218 21.98 16.17 8.60
N GLN A 219 22.76 15.45 7.81
CA GLN A 219 22.55 15.29 6.38
C GLN A 219 21.19 14.61 6.10
N VAL A 220 20.93 13.51 6.79
CA VAL A 220 19.65 12.81 6.67
C VAL A 220 18.49 13.67 7.18
N GLN A 221 18.68 14.37 8.30
CA GLN A 221 17.67 15.26 8.86
C GLN A 221 17.31 16.39 7.89
N LYS A 222 18.28 17.07 7.31
CA LYS A 222 18.05 18.16 6.33
C LYS A 222 17.35 17.68 5.07
N ALA A 223 17.67 16.46 4.61
CA ALA A 223 17.07 15.90 3.42
C ALA A 223 15.61 15.48 3.67
N VAL A 224 15.31 14.83 4.80
CA VAL A 224 14.07 14.09 5.04
C VAL A 224 13.01 14.93 5.78
N LEU A 225 13.33 16.08 6.37
CA LEU A 225 12.40 16.88 7.20
C LEU A 225 11.11 17.33 6.49
N ASN A 226 11.04 17.32 5.16
CA ASN A 226 9.89 17.84 4.40
C ASN A 226 8.97 16.76 3.80
N VAL A 227 9.01 15.51 4.26
CA VAL A 227 8.43 14.39 3.49
C VAL A 227 7.46 13.50 4.25
N SER A 228 6.97 13.87 5.39
CA SER A 228 5.95 13.04 6.03
C SER A 228 4.58 13.17 5.33
N ARG A 229 4.33 12.35 4.31
CA ARG A 229 2.96 12.07 3.87
C ARG A 229 2.37 11.04 4.82
N PHE A 230 1.70 11.52 5.84
CA PHE A 230 1.01 10.66 6.80
C PHE A 230 -0.36 10.25 6.23
N ASP A 231 -0.59 8.96 6.17
CA ASP A 231 -1.90 8.42 5.87
C ASP A 231 -2.81 8.60 7.08
N VAL A 232 -3.96 9.25 6.88
CA VAL A 232 -4.98 9.46 7.91
C VAL A 232 -5.41 8.13 8.56
N PHE A 233 -5.41 7.03 7.80
CA PHE A 233 -5.76 5.70 8.33
C PHE A 233 -4.69 5.13 9.26
N LYS A 234 -3.42 5.49 9.08
CA LYS A 234 -2.32 5.11 10.00
C LYS A 234 -2.30 5.94 11.28
N LEU A 235 -2.90 7.12 11.28
CA LEU A 235 -3.15 7.89 12.50
C LEU A 235 -3.98 7.07 13.49
N SER A 236 -4.98 6.33 13.00
CA SER A 236 -5.79 5.38 13.77
C SER A 236 -4.93 4.37 14.53
N GLU A 237 -3.97 3.74 13.86
CA GLU A 237 -3.08 2.77 14.50
C GLU A 237 -2.19 3.41 15.58
N ALA A 238 -1.68 4.60 15.33
CA ALA A 238 -0.87 5.35 16.29
C ALA A 238 -1.67 5.72 17.55
N VAL A 239 -2.92 6.16 17.36
CA VAL A 239 -3.85 6.49 18.45
C VAL A 239 -4.18 5.24 19.28
N LEU A 240 -4.62 4.16 18.63
CA LEU A 240 -4.94 2.88 19.31
C LEU A 240 -3.70 2.25 19.98
N SER A 241 -2.50 2.54 19.46
CA SER A 241 -1.24 2.10 20.08
C SER A 241 -0.83 2.96 21.29
N GLY A 242 -1.51 4.08 21.57
CA GLY A 242 -1.18 5.00 22.65
C GLY A 242 0.14 5.76 22.45
N GLN A 243 0.60 5.89 21.17
CA GLN A 243 1.89 6.49 20.84
C GLN A 243 1.78 8.01 20.67
N VAL A 244 1.60 8.74 21.76
CA VAL A 244 1.30 10.18 21.78
C VAL A 244 2.25 11.00 20.90
N THR A 245 3.57 10.82 21.04
CA THR A 245 4.57 11.57 20.27
C THR A 245 4.49 11.30 18.75
N ARG A 246 4.11 10.06 18.38
CA ARG A 246 3.90 9.68 16.97
C ARG A 246 2.64 10.32 16.42
N VAL A 247 1.55 10.29 17.18
CA VAL A 247 0.26 10.92 16.83
C VAL A 247 0.45 12.41 16.57
N GLN A 248 1.19 13.12 17.45
CA GLN A 248 1.50 14.53 17.28
C GLN A 248 2.21 14.81 15.94
N ARG A 249 3.31 14.08 15.67
CA ARG A 249 4.06 14.24 14.41
C ARG A 249 3.24 13.94 13.18
N MET A 250 2.35 12.95 13.25
CA MET A 250 1.46 12.61 12.14
C MET A 250 0.45 13.74 11.86
N LEU A 251 -0.12 14.34 12.89
CA LEU A 251 -1.03 15.48 12.73
C LEU A 251 -0.33 16.71 12.18
N ASP A 252 0.89 17.01 12.67
CA ASP A 252 1.68 18.13 12.15
C ASP A 252 2.00 17.93 10.65
N GLY A 253 2.33 16.69 10.26
CA GLY A 253 2.58 16.32 8.86
C GLY A 253 1.31 16.45 8.00
N LEU A 254 0.19 15.89 8.41
CA LEU A 254 -1.09 16.00 7.70
C LEU A 254 -1.52 17.46 7.51
N GLN A 255 -1.30 18.30 8.54
CA GLN A 255 -1.54 19.75 8.43
C GLN A 255 -0.61 20.41 7.42
N ALA A 256 0.68 20.09 7.43
CA ALA A 256 1.66 20.65 6.52
C ALA A 256 1.41 20.24 5.05
N GLU A 257 0.85 19.06 4.83
CA GLU A 257 0.45 18.56 3.51
C GLU A 257 -0.87 19.16 3.00
N GLY A 258 -1.56 19.93 3.84
CA GLY A 258 -2.83 20.54 3.47
C GLY A 258 -4.01 19.56 3.49
N GLU A 259 -3.90 18.45 4.22
CA GLU A 259 -5.01 17.52 4.39
C GLU A 259 -6.24 18.23 5.00
N ALA A 260 -7.42 17.76 4.60
CA ALA A 260 -8.65 18.33 5.12
C ALA A 260 -8.87 17.92 6.58
N ALA A 261 -8.92 18.90 7.49
CA ALA A 261 -9.18 18.65 8.92
C ALA A 261 -10.45 17.82 9.17
N VAL A 262 -11.46 17.95 8.29
CA VAL A 262 -12.70 17.15 8.32
C VAL A 262 -12.43 15.68 8.12
N LEU A 263 -11.53 15.31 7.21
CA LEU A 263 -11.18 13.91 6.93
C LEU A 263 -10.45 13.27 8.12
N VAL A 264 -9.50 13.99 8.71
CA VAL A 264 -8.77 13.55 9.91
C VAL A 264 -9.74 13.36 11.08
N HIS A 265 -10.63 14.32 11.30
CA HIS A 265 -11.68 14.23 12.33
C HIS A 265 -12.59 13.02 12.11
N PHE A 266 -13.05 12.81 10.87
CA PHE A 266 -13.91 11.68 10.51
C PHE A 266 -13.26 10.33 10.86
N ALA A 267 -12.02 10.12 10.43
CA ALA A 267 -11.31 8.85 10.67
C ALA A 267 -11.15 8.57 12.18
N MET A 268 -10.74 9.57 12.97
CA MET A 268 -10.62 9.44 14.43
C MET A 268 -11.96 9.14 15.11
N THR A 269 -13.02 9.81 14.66
CA THR A 269 -14.36 9.65 15.23
C THR A 269 -14.93 8.26 14.96
N GLU A 270 -14.72 7.72 13.75
CA GLU A 270 -15.16 6.37 13.41
C GLU A 270 -14.47 5.31 14.29
N ASP A 271 -13.20 5.48 14.61
CA ASP A 271 -12.49 4.57 15.51
C ASP A 271 -13.07 4.60 16.93
N ILE A 272 -13.36 5.80 17.46
CA ILE A 272 -13.93 5.93 18.79
C ILE A 272 -15.35 5.34 18.83
N ARG A 273 -16.15 5.57 17.77
CA ARG A 273 -17.48 4.96 17.62
C ARG A 273 -17.41 3.43 17.58
N LEU A 274 -16.42 2.90 16.85
CA LEU A 274 -16.19 1.46 16.78
C LEU A 274 -15.83 0.88 18.15
N LEU A 275 -14.90 1.51 18.88
CA LEU A 275 -14.54 1.10 20.23
C LEU A 275 -15.74 1.12 21.18
N TYR A 276 -16.56 2.15 21.09
CA TYR A 276 -17.78 2.26 21.91
C TYR A 276 -18.77 1.12 21.61
N LYS A 277 -19.04 0.85 20.33
CA LYS A 277 -19.93 -0.26 19.90
C LYS A 277 -19.41 -1.63 20.39
N ILE A 278 -18.10 -1.87 20.22
CA ILE A 278 -17.47 -3.12 20.67
C ILE A 278 -17.58 -3.24 22.19
N LYS A 279 -17.21 -2.19 22.94
CA LYS A 279 -17.29 -2.20 24.41
C LYS A 279 -18.70 -2.43 24.91
N SER A 280 -19.69 -1.75 24.34
CA SER A 280 -21.11 -1.93 24.69
C SER A 280 -21.58 -3.36 24.45
N SER A 281 -21.19 -3.97 23.33
CA SER A 281 -21.56 -5.35 23.00
C SER A 281 -20.90 -6.36 23.94
N VAL A 282 -19.64 -6.16 24.31
CA VAL A 282 -18.92 -6.98 25.29
C VAL A 282 -19.54 -6.86 26.69
N MET A 283 -19.93 -5.65 27.10
CA MET A 283 -20.64 -5.44 28.38
C MET A 283 -22.02 -6.10 28.38
N ALA A 284 -22.67 -6.22 27.24
CA ALA A 284 -23.92 -6.97 27.07
C ALA A 284 -23.72 -8.51 27.05
N GLY A 285 -22.51 -9.00 27.31
CA GLY A 285 -22.20 -10.42 27.45
C GLY A 285 -21.78 -11.13 26.16
N LYS A 286 -21.58 -10.39 25.05
CA LYS A 286 -21.07 -11.00 23.81
C LYS A 286 -19.58 -11.28 23.90
N ALA A 287 -19.11 -12.39 23.34
CA ALA A 287 -17.69 -12.72 23.26
C ALA A 287 -16.95 -11.77 22.31
N LEU A 288 -15.83 -11.22 22.74
CA LEU A 288 -15.06 -10.22 21.96
C LEU A 288 -14.73 -10.69 20.53
N PRO A 289 -14.26 -11.91 20.25
CA PRO A 289 -13.98 -12.36 18.89
C PRO A 289 -15.21 -12.33 17.96
N MET A 290 -16.39 -12.63 18.52
CA MET A 290 -17.65 -12.58 17.78
C MET A 290 -18.01 -11.13 17.43
N VAL A 291 -17.86 -10.21 18.38
CA VAL A 291 -18.14 -8.78 18.17
C VAL A 291 -17.18 -8.16 17.14
N LEU A 292 -15.90 -8.50 17.20
CA LEU A 292 -14.91 -8.04 16.21
C LEU A 292 -15.29 -8.49 14.79
N LYS A 293 -15.72 -9.75 14.64
CA LYS A 293 -16.21 -10.28 13.36
C LYS A 293 -17.49 -9.60 12.88
N GLU A 294 -18.46 -9.34 13.77
CA GLU A 294 -19.69 -8.58 13.45
C GLU A 294 -19.38 -7.18 12.89
N HIS A 295 -18.39 -6.51 13.48
CA HIS A 295 -17.95 -5.18 13.06
C HIS A 295 -16.89 -5.18 11.96
N ARG A 296 -16.58 -6.34 11.36
CA ARG A 296 -15.60 -6.51 10.27
C ARG A 296 -14.20 -5.96 10.62
N VAL A 297 -13.76 -6.22 11.84
CA VAL A 297 -12.42 -5.85 12.31
C VAL A 297 -11.47 -7.02 12.11
N TRP A 298 -10.39 -6.81 11.36
CA TRP A 298 -9.43 -7.84 10.99
C TRP A 298 -7.99 -7.35 11.11
N GLY A 299 -7.05 -8.28 11.22
CA GLY A 299 -5.61 -8.04 11.07
C GLY A 299 -4.97 -7.20 12.17
N ALA A 300 -4.19 -6.19 11.81
CA ALA A 300 -3.46 -5.36 12.78
C ALA A 300 -4.40 -4.59 13.72
N LYS A 301 -5.51 -4.07 13.18
CA LYS A 301 -6.51 -3.31 13.95
C LYS A 301 -7.22 -4.18 15.00
N GLU A 302 -7.48 -5.45 14.69
CA GLU A 302 -8.05 -6.43 15.61
C GLU A 302 -7.19 -6.57 16.87
N LYS A 303 -5.89 -6.83 16.69
CA LYS A 303 -4.93 -6.97 17.80
C LYS A 303 -4.82 -5.70 18.66
N LEU A 304 -4.90 -4.53 18.03
CA LEU A 304 -4.86 -3.26 18.74
C LEU A 304 -6.12 -3.05 19.58
N ILE A 305 -7.30 -3.35 19.04
CA ILE A 305 -8.56 -3.23 19.76
C ILE A 305 -8.64 -4.25 20.89
N GLU A 306 -8.26 -5.51 20.67
CA GLU A 306 -8.20 -6.53 21.73
C GLU A 306 -7.35 -6.05 22.92
N ARG A 307 -6.22 -5.40 22.64
CA ARG A 307 -5.32 -4.89 23.66
C ARG A 307 -5.95 -3.77 24.47
N VAL A 308 -6.64 -2.81 23.84
CA VAL A 308 -7.11 -1.60 24.53
C VAL A 308 -8.51 -1.73 25.12
N ILE A 309 -9.37 -2.59 24.57
CA ILE A 309 -10.78 -2.67 24.95
C ILE A 309 -10.98 -3.10 26.41
N GLY A 310 -10.03 -3.88 26.95
CA GLY A 310 -10.04 -4.32 28.35
C GLY A 310 -9.93 -3.16 29.34
N HIS A 311 -9.11 -2.15 29.03
CA HIS A 311 -8.83 -1.03 29.96
C HIS A 311 -9.75 0.15 29.74
N LEU A 312 -10.32 0.30 28.54
CA LEU A 312 -11.24 1.39 28.24
C LEU A 312 -12.58 1.16 28.94
N SER A 313 -12.96 2.06 29.83
CA SER A 313 -14.32 2.06 30.39
C SER A 313 -15.30 2.69 29.39
N ILE A 314 -16.56 2.29 29.48
CA ILE A 314 -17.62 2.87 28.63
C ILE A 314 -17.74 4.40 28.86
N HIS A 315 -17.57 4.85 30.10
CA HIS A 315 -17.60 6.27 30.44
C HIS A 315 -16.47 7.10 29.80
N VAL A 316 -15.27 6.52 29.67
CA VAL A 316 -14.16 7.15 28.94
C VAL A 316 -14.52 7.29 27.46
N LEU A 317 -15.08 6.25 26.84
CA LEU A 317 -15.49 6.28 25.44
C LEU A 317 -16.62 7.29 25.19
N GLU A 318 -17.58 7.43 26.12
CA GLU A 318 -18.62 8.46 26.05
C GLU A 318 -18.03 9.88 26.10
N LYS A 319 -17.06 10.12 26.99
CA LYS A 319 -16.35 11.41 27.03
C LYS A 319 -15.59 11.71 25.74
N LEU A 320 -14.94 10.69 25.15
CA LEU A 320 -14.26 10.83 23.88
C LEU A 320 -15.24 11.12 22.74
N LEU A 321 -16.41 10.48 22.69
CA LEU A 321 -17.47 10.79 21.71
C LEU A 321 -18.00 12.22 21.85
N GLN A 322 -18.18 12.69 23.09
CA GLN A 322 -18.55 14.09 23.35
C GLN A 322 -17.46 15.07 22.87
N ALA A 323 -16.18 14.70 23.08
CA ALA A 323 -15.05 15.46 22.57
C ALA A 323 -15.04 15.50 21.04
N CYS A 324 -15.28 14.36 20.37
CA CYS A 324 -15.44 14.32 18.92
C CYS A 324 -16.54 15.25 18.42
N HIS A 325 -17.72 15.25 19.07
CA HIS A 325 -18.81 16.12 18.68
C HIS A 325 -18.44 17.62 18.79
N ARG A 326 -17.70 18.01 19.84
CA ARG A 326 -17.22 19.40 19.99
C ARG A 326 -16.21 19.78 18.92
N VAL A 327 -15.26 18.89 18.63
CA VAL A 327 -14.26 19.12 17.59
C VAL A 327 -14.88 19.12 16.20
N ASP A 328 -15.93 18.35 15.94
CA ASP A 328 -16.72 18.42 14.69
C ASP A 328 -17.25 19.84 14.46
N GLY A 329 -17.80 20.46 15.51
CA GLY A 329 -18.23 21.84 15.47
C GLY A 329 -17.09 22.81 15.11
N VAL A 330 -15.94 22.68 15.77
CA VAL A 330 -14.76 23.54 15.52
C VAL A 330 -14.24 23.37 14.08
N VAL A 331 -14.16 22.13 13.60
CA VAL A 331 -13.74 21.85 12.22
C VAL A 331 -14.69 22.45 11.18
N LYS A 332 -15.96 22.59 11.52
CA LYS A 332 -17.00 23.25 10.71
C LYS A 332 -17.13 24.76 10.94
N GLY A 333 -16.18 25.35 11.68
CA GLY A 333 -16.13 26.80 11.93
C GLY A 333 -17.00 27.29 13.10
N LEU A 334 -17.53 26.38 13.93
CA LEU A 334 -18.30 26.76 15.14
C LEU A 334 -17.36 26.87 16.35
N LYS A 335 -17.71 27.69 17.33
CA LYS A 335 -16.98 27.76 18.61
C LYS A 335 -17.47 26.67 19.57
N ALA A 336 -16.55 26.01 20.24
CA ALA A 336 -16.85 25.04 21.29
C ALA A 336 -16.19 25.47 22.62
N PRO A 337 -16.97 25.53 23.73
CA PRO A 337 -16.43 25.92 25.03
C PRO A 337 -15.27 24.98 25.46
N ASN A 338 -14.18 25.58 25.94
CA ASN A 338 -12.97 24.90 26.40
C ASN A 338 -12.21 24.10 25.32
N TRP A 339 -12.44 24.42 24.04
CA TRP A 339 -11.70 23.87 22.90
C TRP A 339 -11.01 24.97 22.09
N PRO A 340 -9.84 24.70 21.49
CA PRO A 340 -9.20 25.67 20.58
C PRO A 340 -10.09 26.04 19.41
N GLU A 341 -10.09 27.31 19.00
CA GLU A 341 -10.84 27.76 17.81
C GLU A 341 -10.19 27.27 16.50
N ASN A 342 -8.88 26.96 16.51
CA ASN A 342 -8.18 26.42 15.37
C ASN A 342 -8.47 24.91 15.24
N SER A 343 -8.92 24.48 14.06
CA SER A 343 -9.31 23.09 13.78
C SER A 343 -8.18 22.08 14.04
N TRP A 344 -6.95 22.41 13.66
CA TRP A 344 -5.82 21.52 13.85
C TRP A 344 -5.38 21.41 15.31
N MET A 345 -5.41 22.51 16.05
CA MET A 345 -5.16 22.47 17.50
C MET A 345 -6.25 21.67 18.24
N ALA A 346 -7.50 21.77 17.81
CA ALA A 346 -8.60 20.98 18.38
C ALA A 346 -8.42 19.48 18.06
N LEU A 347 -7.98 19.13 16.84
CA LEU A 347 -7.65 17.75 16.45
C LEU A 347 -6.47 17.20 17.26
N GLN A 348 -5.42 17.99 17.47
CA GLN A 348 -4.26 17.60 18.30
C GLN A 348 -4.69 17.30 19.73
N GLN A 349 -5.53 18.14 20.33
CA GLN A 349 -6.07 17.93 21.68
C GLN A 349 -6.94 16.67 21.74
N LEU A 350 -7.82 16.44 20.76
CA LEU A 350 -8.64 15.23 20.68
C LEU A 350 -7.76 13.98 20.56
N ALA A 351 -6.81 13.99 19.64
CA ALA A 351 -5.92 12.88 19.40
C ALA A 351 -5.04 12.53 20.62
N PHE A 352 -4.58 13.56 21.34
CA PHE A 352 -3.88 13.38 22.61
C PHE A 352 -4.74 12.67 23.65
N LEU A 353 -6.00 13.10 23.82
CA LEU A 353 -6.94 12.48 24.74
C LEU A 353 -7.20 11.02 24.37
N CYS A 354 -7.40 10.73 23.09
CA CYS A 354 -7.62 9.38 22.58
C CYS A 354 -6.39 8.49 22.81
N ALA A 355 -5.22 8.93 22.39
CA ALA A 355 -3.98 8.15 22.54
C ALA A 355 -3.62 7.92 23.99
N LYS A 356 -3.78 8.92 24.87
CA LYS A 356 -3.58 8.78 26.32
C LYS A 356 -4.55 7.77 26.92
N SER A 357 -5.80 7.74 26.50
CA SER A 357 -6.79 6.76 26.97
C SER A 357 -6.47 5.34 26.49
N CYS A 358 -5.84 5.18 25.33
CA CYS A 358 -5.40 3.90 24.79
C CYS A 358 -4.00 3.47 25.29
N SER A 359 -3.23 4.37 25.91
CA SER A 359 -1.94 4.01 26.49
C SER A 359 -2.14 3.12 27.71
N LEU A 360 -1.40 1.99 27.76
CA LEU A 360 -1.31 1.18 28.96
C LEU A 360 -0.52 1.99 29.99
N SER A 361 -1.16 2.40 31.08
CA SER A 361 -0.42 2.90 32.23
C SER A 361 0.54 1.79 32.68
N LYS A 362 1.86 2.09 32.65
CA LYS A 362 2.86 1.25 33.31
C LYS A 362 2.66 1.33 34.82
#